data_ce5fdc33153e6d06d499451017de16bc
#
_entry.id   ce5fdc33153e6d06d499451017de16bc
#
_cell.length_a   1.000
_cell.length_b   1.000
_cell.length_c   1.000
_cell.angle_alpha   90.00
_cell.angle_beta   90.00
_cell.angle_gamma   90.00
#
_symmetry.space_group_name_H-M   'P 1'
#
loop_
_entity.id
_entity.type
_entity.pdbx_description
1 polymer ?
#
loop_
_entity_poly.entity_id
_entity_poly.type
_entity_poly.pdbx_seq_one_letter_code
_entity_poly.pdbx_strand_id
1 'polypeptide(L)'
;MAKERIHELKQTDNSFQLVGVVTGTEKNRFYKNGDTKNGGKWNALEFGVKINDGKTVYCTLKGFPRSEVFYYKKGEKGAKGTTQKVSWNNRHKSPGAGYRLIGINISTGKDDQGKNVNESFVEYDAVEFLHGHLHDGDNVFIRGSLEFSSYTDRNGQTKKKVELVPNQISYTTTPVNFAANDFVEMAEFENTIVFSSIDKEEDENGKATGRFVLSGYSVGYNSVEHVNFVIDEDHAKVASAIKKKMKPGNSIKAYGRISVQNNVEAAPAEDDGWGSTETSPMERVTAPTIREYVVYKVDGSTFDTETYSEKAIAEALKKIKAAKEAAENFGDKPNAATADDSSDWGDVDDEDGNDPW
;
A
#
# COMPACT_ATOMS: atom_id res chain seq x y z
N MET A 1 14.39 7.82 -20.58
CA MET A 1 13.18 7.94 -21.44
C MET A 1 11.99 7.59 -20.57
N ALA A 2 10.85 8.31 -20.66
CA ALA A 2 9.63 7.91 -19.96
C ALA A 2 9.22 6.53 -20.48
N LYS A 3 8.85 5.60 -19.59
CA LYS A 3 8.31 4.30 -20.01
C LYS A 3 7.09 4.52 -20.88
N GLU A 4 7.05 3.88 -22.02
CA GLU A 4 5.88 3.88 -22.88
C GLU A 4 4.71 3.19 -22.15
N ARG A 5 3.53 3.76 -22.28
CA ARG A 5 2.34 3.24 -21.63
C ARG A 5 1.90 1.93 -22.31
N ILE A 6 1.75 0.87 -21.55
CA ILE A 6 1.34 -0.45 -22.07
C ILE A 6 -0.16 -0.45 -22.43
N HIS A 7 -0.97 0.33 -21.70
CA HIS A 7 -2.42 0.43 -21.91
C HIS A 7 -2.92 1.87 -21.73
N GLU A 8 -4.09 2.18 -22.30
CA GLU A 8 -4.68 3.52 -22.28
C GLU A 8 -5.71 3.76 -21.16
N LEU A 9 -5.94 2.76 -20.28
CA LEU A 9 -6.92 2.88 -19.20
C LEU A 9 -6.53 4.01 -18.23
N LYS A 10 -7.49 4.80 -17.81
CA LYS A 10 -7.30 5.79 -16.75
C LYS A 10 -6.87 5.07 -15.45
N GLN A 11 -5.90 5.62 -14.74
CA GLN A 11 -5.50 5.09 -13.44
C GLN A 11 -6.62 5.28 -12.42
N THR A 12 -6.78 4.30 -11.52
CA THR A 12 -7.67 4.42 -10.36
C THR A 12 -7.00 5.17 -9.23
N ASP A 13 -7.79 5.91 -8.46
CA ASP A 13 -7.31 6.58 -7.24
C ASP A 13 -7.37 5.58 -6.09
N ASN A 14 -6.23 5.36 -5.45
CA ASN A 14 -6.09 4.44 -4.34
C ASN A 14 -5.31 5.15 -3.23
N SER A 15 -5.95 5.48 -2.14
CA SER A 15 -5.31 6.19 -1.05
C SER A 15 -5.62 5.58 0.32
N PHE A 16 -4.73 5.80 1.27
CA PHE A 16 -4.96 5.45 2.67
C PHE A 16 -4.58 6.61 3.58
N GLN A 17 -5.10 6.57 4.80
CA GLN A 17 -4.66 7.39 5.91
C GLN A 17 -4.70 6.59 7.20
N LEU A 18 -3.73 6.82 8.07
CA LEU A 18 -3.69 6.21 9.39
C LEU A 18 -3.08 7.13 10.43
N VAL A 19 -3.47 6.92 11.67
CA VAL A 19 -2.86 7.52 12.87
C VAL A 19 -2.40 6.41 13.78
N GLY A 20 -1.22 6.53 14.33
CA GLY A 20 -0.70 5.53 15.25
C GLY A 20 0.67 5.85 15.78
N VAL A 21 1.30 4.83 16.35
CA VAL A 21 2.62 4.90 16.97
C VAL A 21 3.61 4.05 16.18
N VAL A 22 4.72 4.65 15.76
CA VAL A 22 5.76 3.98 14.98
C VAL A 22 6.38 2.83 15.78
N THR A 23 6.71 1.74 15.08
CA THR A 23 7.39 0.58 15.66
C THR A 23 8.25 -0.15 14.63
N GLY A 24 9.28 -0.84 15.08
CA GLY A 24 10.14 -1.67 14.25
C GLY A 24 11.27 -0.92 13.56
N THR A 25 11.61 0.30 14.01
CA THR A 25 12.73 1.08 13.47
C THR A 25 14.10 0.54 13.90
N GLU A 26 14.14 -0.30 14.94
CA GLU A 26 15.37 -0.96 15.40
C GLU A 26 15.63 -2.31 14.70
N LYS A 27 14.67 -2.80 13.90
CA LYS A 27 14.79 -4.08 13.19
C LYS A 27 15.68 -3.94 11.94
N ASN A 28 16.42 -4.99 11.60
CA ASN A 28 17.30 -5.03 10.40
C ASN A 28 16.56 -4.74 9.08
N ARG A 29 15.24 -5.00 9.03
CA ARG A 29 14.42 -4.71 7.87
C ARG A 29 14.00 -3.25 7.73
N PHE A 30 14.19 -2.41 8.78
CA PHE A 30 13.77 -1.02 8.76
C PHE A 30 14.41 -0.26 7.60
N TYR A 31 15.72 -0.37 7.44
CA TYR A 31 16.44 0.28 6.35
C TYR A 31 17.24 -0.73 5.55
N LYS A 32 17.08 -0.66 4.24
CA LYS A 32 17.84 -1.45 3.27
C LYS A 32 18.35 -0.54 2.16
N ASN A 33 19.51 -0.84 1.64
CA ASN A 33 20.08 -0.20 0.47
C ASN A 33 20.87 -1.19 -0.37
N GLY A 34 21.16 -0.83 -1.60
CA GLY A 34 21.94 -1.70 -2.47
C GLY A 34 22.11 -1.14 -3.87
N ASP A 35 22.63 -1.98 -4.73
CA ASP A 35 22.78 -1.70 -6.14
C ASP A 35 21.79 -2.55 -6.95
N THR A 36 21.17 -1.94 -7.96
CA THR A 36 20.34 -2.67 -8.91
C THR A 36 21.20 -3.49 -9.86
N LYS A 37 20.65 -4.49 -10.55
CA LYS A 37 21.33 -5.28 -11.58
C LYS A 37 22.03 -4.42 -12.65
N ASN A 38 21.55 -3.20 -12.86
CA ASN A 38 22.09 -2.25 -13.82
C ASN A 38 23.05 -1.21 -13.20
N GLY A 39 23.53 -1.45 -11.97
CA GLY A 39 24.47 -0.56 -11.27
C GLY A 39 23.87 0.73 -10.73
N GLY A 40 22.54 0.90 -10.79
CA GLY A 40 21.85 2.00 -10.10
C GLY A 40 21.75 1.73 -8.59
N LYS A 41 21.72 2.78 -7.80
CA LYS A 41 21.51 2.66 -6.36
C LYS A 41 20.02 2.65 -6.01
N TRP A 42 19.67 2.03 -4.89
CA TRP A 42 18.35 2.10 -4.30
C TRP A 42 18.44 2.11 -2.79
N ASN A 43 17.41 2.63 -2.15
CA ASN A 43 17.20 2.49 -0.71
C ASN A 43 15.73 2.25 -0.41
N ALA A 44 15.44 1.71 0.77
CA ALA A 44 14.07 1.46 1.20
C ALA A 44 13.95 1.50 2.72
N LEU A 45 12.74 1.83 3.17
CA LEU A 45 12.29 1.71 4.55
C LEU A 45 11.06 0.83 4.63
N GLU A 46 11.03 -0.03 5.66
CA GLU A 46 9.85 -0.75 6.07
C GLU A 46 9.67 -0.58 7.58
N PHE A 47 8.56 0.00 8.00
CA PHE A 47 8.26 0.24 9.41
C PHE A 47 6.80 -0.04 9.73
N GLY A 48 6.56 -0.42 10.96
CA GLY A 48 5.22 -0.65 11.48
C GLY A 48 4.62 0.62 12.07
N VAL A 49 3.30 0.71 12.02
CA VAL A 49 2.52 1.71 12.75
C VAL A 49 1.46 0.96 13.56
N LYS A 50 1.58 0.99 14.87
CA LYS A 50 0.54 0.49 15.76
C LYS A 50 -0.67 1.42 15.64
N ILE A 51 -1.79 0.88 15.19
CA ILE A 51 -3.05 1.62 15.02
C ILE A 51 -4.02 1.37 16.18
N ASN A 52 -3.76 0.31 16.95
CA ASN A 52 -4.46 -0.07 18.17
C ASN A 52 -3.60 -1.08 18.95
N ASP A 53 -4.01 -1.45 20.16
CA ASP A 53 -3.35 -2.52 20.91
C ASP A 53 -3.39 -3.84 20.13
N GLY A 54 -2.21 -4.42 19.93
CA GLY A 54 -2.04 -5.67 19.18
C GLY A 54 -2.21 -5.55 17.65
N LYS A 55 -2.51 -4.37 17.09
CA LYS A 55 -2.68 -4.19 15.64
C LYS A 55 -1.63 -3.28 15.04
N THR A 56 -0.84 -3.80 14.12
CA THR A 56 0.22 -3.06 13.42
C THR A 56 0.02 -3.14 11.91
N VAL A 57 0.09 -2.00 11.26
CA VAL A 57 0.07 -1.87 9.80
C VAL A 57 1.48 -1.49 9.34
N TYR A 58 1.98 -2.13 8.29
CA TYR A 58 3.32 -1.86 7.76
C TYR A 58 3.26 -0.92 6.56
N CYS A 59 4.13 0.09 6.59
CA CYS A 59 4.35 1.03 5.50
C CYS A 59 5.70 0.75 4.85
N THR A 60 5.77 0.86 3.53
CA THR A 60 6.98 0.65 2.75
C THR A 60 7.27 1.89 1.91
N LEU A 61 8.50 2.36 1.91
CA LEU A 61 8.95 3.45 1.08
C LEU A 61 10.23 3.04 0.36
N LYS A 62 10.25 3.20 -0.98
CA LYS A 62 11.40 2.84 -1.82
C LYS A 62 11.85 4.05 -2.60
N GLY A 63 13.16 4.26 -2.65
CA GLY A 63 13.78 5.37 -3.35
C GLY A 63 14.81 4.93 -4.37
N PHE A 64 14.74 5.54 -5.55
CA PHE A 64 15.70 5.35 -6.63
C PHE A 64 16.18 6.71 -7.13
N PRO A 65 17.49 6.89 -7.38
CA PRO A 65 17.96 8.06 -8.10
C PRO A 65 17.35 8.13 -9.50
N ARG A 66 16.99 9.32 -9.92
CA ARG A 66 16.38 9.59 -11.23
C ARG A 66 17.25 10.55 -12.01
N SER A 67 16.98 10.76 -13.28
CA SER A 67 17.67 11.80 -14.07
C SER A 67 17.17 13.20 -13.71
N GLU A 68 15.89 13.32 -13.38
CA GLU A 68 15.18 14.58 -13.14
C GLU A 68 14.20 14.45 -11.99
N VAL A 69 13.91 15.59 -11.35
CA VAL A 69 12.85 15.77 -10.37
C VAL A 69 11.87 16.83 -10.85
N PHE A 70 10.67 16.85 -10.29
CA PHE A 70 9.60 17.74 -10.74
C PHE A 70 9.23 18.71 -9.62
N TYR A 71 9.14 19.97 -9.97
CA TYR A 71 8.63 21.03 -9.12
C TYR A 71 7.32 21.55 -9.68
N TYR A 72 6.36 21.82 -8.81
CA TYR A 72 5.04 22.32 -9.16
C TYR A 72 4.78 23.66 -8.54
N LYS A 73 4.26 24.60 -9.32
CA LYS A 73 3.75 25.89 -8.87
C LYS A 73 2.26 25.96 -9.16
N LYS A 74 1.46 26.22 -8.12
CA LYS A 74 0.02 26.41 -8.26
C LYS A 74 -0.27 27.63 -9.11
N GLY A 75 -1.19 27.52 -10.05
CA GLY A 75 -1.67 28.66 -10.84
C GLY A 75 -2.47 29.66 -9.98
N GLU A 76 -2.43 30.93 -10.35
CA GLU A 76 -3.28 31.94 -9.75
C GLU A 76 -4.72 31.76 -10.24
N LYS A 77 -5.70 32.20 -9.40
CA LYS A 77 -7.17 32.15 -9.63
C LYS A 77 -7.63 31.60 -10.99
N GLY A 78 -7.81 30.28 -11.05
CA GLY A 78 -8.37 29.60 -12.23
C GLY A 78 -7.37 29.22 -13.34
N ALA A 79 -6.12 29.64 -13.24
CA ALA A 79 -5.07 29.24 -14.16
C ALA A 79 -4.55 27.83 -13.81
N LYS A 80 -4.15 27.05 -14.83
CA LYS A 80 -3.47 25.77 -14.59
C LYS A 80 -2.12 26.02 -13.93
N GLY A 81 -1.75 25.16 -12.98
CA GLY A 81 -0.42 25.17 -12.39
C GLY A 81 0.65 24.78 -13.41
N THR A 82 1.90 25.13 -13.08
CA THR A 82 3.06 24.87 -13.95
C THR A 82 3.99 23.88 -13.29
N THR A 83 4.43 22.88 -14.06
CA THR A 83 5.43 21.90 -13.63
C THR A 83 6.76 22.21 -14.31
N GLN A 84 7.86 22.21 -13.54
CA GLN A 84 9.20 22.41 -14.05
C GLN A 84 10.10 21.24 -13.67
N LYS A 85 10.93 20.81 -14.61
CA LYS A 85 11.93 19.76 -14.42
C LYS A 85 13.23 20.36 -13.95
N VAL A 86 13.88 19.69 -13.00
CA VAL A 86 15.20 20.02 -12.48
C VAL A 86 16.06 18.77 -12.50
N SER A 87 17.32 18.85 -12.89
CA SER A 87 18.23 17.71 -12.91
C SER A 87 18.41 17.15 -11.48
N TRP A 88 18.64 15.87 -11.37
CA TRP A 88 18.86 15.17 -10.09
C TRP A 88 19.92 15.84 -9.20
N ASN A 89 21.03 16.26 -9.77
CA ASN A 89 22.12 16.91 -9.03
C ASN A 89 21.70 18.27 -8.41
N ASN A 90 20.64 18.88 -8.93
CA ASN A 90 20.10 20.15 -8.43
C ASN A 90 18.75 19.95 -7.72
N ARG A 91 18.36 18.71 -7.38
CA ARG A 91 17.03 18.38 -6.83
C ARG A 91 16.64 19.13 -5.55
N HIS A 92 17.61 19.66 -4.82
CA HIS A 92 17.37 20.47 -3.61
C HIS A 92 17.24 21.98 -3.92
N LYS A 93 17.38 22.40 -5.17
CA LYS A 93 17.30 23.79 -5.57
C LYS A 93 15.99 24.05 -6.27
N SER A 94 15.11 24.84 -5.62
CA SER A 94 13.88 25.27 -6.26
C SER A 94 14.17 26.11 -7.52
N PRO A 95 13.47 25.87 -8.63
CA PRO A 95 13.65 26.63 -9.87
C PRO A 95 13.11 28.06 -9.79
N GLY A 96 12.50 28.46 -8.67
CA GLY A 96 12.00 29.81 -8.46
C GLY A 96 10.96 29.90 -7.35
N ALA A 97 10.55 31.13 -7.04
CA ALA A 97 9.57 31.39 -5.98
C ALA A 97 8.21 30.73 -6.25
N GLY A 98 7.66 30.12 -5.23
CA GLY A 98 6.35 29.43 -5.27
C GLY A 98 6.36 28.04 -5.86
N TYR A 99 7.50 27.54 -6.36
CA TYR A 99 7.64 26.15 -6.75
C TYR A 99 7.89 25.27 -5.54
N ARG A 100 7.21 24.13 -5.49
CA ARG A 100 7.37 23.08 -4.46
C ARG A 100 7.77 21.79 -5.14
N LEU A 101 8.70 21.05 -4.55
CA LEU A 101 9.11 19.73 -5.01
C LEU A 101 7.89 18.78 -4.96
N ILE A 102 7.65 18.04 -6.05
CA ILE A 102 6.71 16.95 -6.06
C ILE A 102 7.43 15.74 -5.45
N GLY A 103 6.93 15.27 -4.32
CA GLY A 103 7.55 14.20 -3.56
C GLY A 103 6.78 13.93 -2.28
N ILE A 104 7.47 13.36 -1.31
CA ILE A 104 6.93 12.97 -0.02
C ILE A 104 7.04 14.13 0.95
N ASN A 105 5.92 14.48 1.59
CA ASN A 105 5.88 15.54 2.60
C ASN A 105 6.17 14.95 3.98
N ILE A 106 7.23 15.42 4.61
CA ILE A 106 7.65 14.93 5.93
C ILE A 106 7.71 16.10 6.90
N SER A 107 7.22 15.90 8.13
CA SER A 107 7.44 16.86 9.22
C SER A 107 8.89 16.81 9.66
N THR A 108 9.59 17.93 9.58
CA THR A 108 11.00 18.08 9.97
C THR A 108 11.17 18.70 11.35
N GLY A 109 10.08 19.11 11.98
CA GLY A 109 10.07 19.73 13.32
C GLY A 109 8.83 20.57 13.53
N LYS A 110 8.90 21.47 14.53
CA LYS A 110 7.86 22.46 14.82
C LYS A 110 8.44 23.86 14.71
N ASP A 111 7.63 24.80 14.25
CA ASP A 111 7.96 26.24 14.28
C ASP A 111 7.80 26.83 15.70
N ASP A 112 8.14 28.12 15.85
CA ASP A 112 8.04 28.83 17.11
C ASP A 112 6.61 28.92 17.66
N GLN A 113 5.60 28.62 16.84
CA GLN A 113 4.18 28.57 17.22
C GLN A 113 3.72 27.14 17.53
N GLY A 114 4.61 26.14 17.49
CA GLY A 114 4.33 24.73 17.73
C GLY A 114 3.64 24.01 16.57
N LYS A 115 3.56 24.64 15.38
CA LYS A 115 2.99 24.04 14.17
C LYS A 115 4.05 23.21 13.46
N ASN A 116 3.64 22.06 12.93
CA ASN A 116 4.53 21.21 12.15
C ASN A 116 5.08 21.93 10.92
N VAL A 117 6.39 21.93 10.78
CA VAL A 117 7.09 22.32 9.56
C VAL A 117 7.20 21.09 8.68
N ASN A 118 6.71 21.18 7.45
CA ASN A 118 6.75 20.09 6.48
C ASN A 118 7.64 20.47 5.31
N GLU A 119 8.55 19.58 4.98
CA GLU A 119 9.40 19.67 3.79
C GLU A 119 9.06 18.55 2.81
N SER A 120 9.29 18.82 1.53
CA SER A 120 9.08 17.81 0.48
C SER A 120 10.41 17.24 0.04
N PHE A 121 10.48 15.91 0.02
CA PHE A 121 11.64 15.13 -0.40
C PHE A 121 11.31 14.27 -1.61
N VAL A 122 12.25 14.02 -2.51
CA VAL A 122 12.15 12.90 -3.42
C VAL A 122 12.25 11.60 -2.63
N GLU A 123 11.72 10.51 -3.15
CA GLU A 123 11.61 9.23 -2.42
C GLU A 123 12.96 8.75 -1.87
N TYR A 124 14.03 8.87 -2.65
CA TYR A 124 15.38 8.47 -2.23
C TYR A 124 15.88 9.28 -1.02
N ASP A 125 15.71 10.60 -1.05
CA ASP A 125 16.12 11.47 0.05
C ASP A 125 15.18 11.35 1.26
N ALA A 126 13.89 11.05 1.02
CA ALA A 126 12.91 10.79 2.09
C ALA A 126 13.29 9.54 2.91
N VAL A 127 13.73 8.48 2.25
CA VAL A 127 14.23 7.26 2.90
C VAL A 127 15.43 7.57 3.78
N GLU A 128 16.43 8.30 3.26
CA GLU A 128 17.62 8.69 4.03
C GLU A 128 17.27 9.58 5.23
N PHE A 129 16.38 10.56 5.02
CA PHE A 129 15.94 11.44 6.10
C PHE A 129 15.22 10.66 7.20
N LEU A 130 14.25 9.82 6.85
CA LEU A 130 13.45 9.04 7.80
C LEU A 130 14.30 8.00 8.55
N HIS A 131 15.31 7.41 7.89
CA HIS A 131 16.23 6.49 8.54
C HIS A 131 16.94 7.11 9.75
N GLY A 132 17.25 8.42 9.69
CA GLY A 132 17.90 9.13 10.79
C GLY A 132 16.96 9.82 11.78
N HIS A 133 15.66 9.91 11.50
CA HIS A 133 14.74 10.77 12.26
C HIS A 133 13.44 10.10 12.69
N LEU A 134 13.09 8.93 12.16
CA LEU A 134 11.90 8.18 12.56
C LEU A 134 12.28 7.14 13.60
N HIS A 135 11.62 7.15 14.75
CA HIS A 135 11.94 6.28 15.88
C HIS A 135 10.71 5.57 16.41
N ASP A 136 10.93 4.43 17.04
CA ASP A 136 9.90 3.71 17.78
C ASP A 136 9.30 4.61 18.88
N GLY A 137 7.99 4.63 18.96
CA GLY A 137 7.26 5.50 19.88
C GLY A 137 6.81 6.85 19.29
N ASP A 138 7.28 7.23 18.10
CA ASP A 138 6.81 8.42 17.43
C ASP A 138 5.33 8.34 17.09
N ASN A 139 4.58 9.39 17.43
CA ASN A 139 3.16 9.48 17.13
C ASN A 139 2.97 10.17 15.77
N VAL A 140 2.40 9.46 14.82
CA VAL A 140 2.35 9.90 13.42
C VAL A 140 0.95 9.86 12.83
N PHE A 141 0.71 10.80 11.91
CA PHE A 141 -0.33 10.75 10.91
C PHE A 141 0.33 10.48 9.56
N ILE A 142 -0.09 9.43 8.88
CA ILE A 142 0.44 9.03 7.57
C ILE A 142 -0.67 9.01 6.55
N ARG A 143 -0.38 9.55 5.37
CA ARG A 143 -1.19 9.40 4.15
C ARG A 143 -0.33 8.85 3.04
N GLY A 144 -0.97 8.14 2.10
CA GLY A 144 -0.25 7.59 0.98
C GLY A 144 -1.15 6.87 0.01
N SER A 145 -0.54 6.05 -0.83
CA SER A 145 -1.21 5.24 -1.83
C SER A 145 -1.22 3.78 -1.44
N LEU A 146 -2.31 3.08 -1.73
CA LEU A 146 -2.35 1.62 -1.75
C LEU A 146 -1.83 1.15 -3.10
N GLU A 147 -0.69 0.48 -3.11
CA GLU A 147 -0.11 -0.10 -4.32
C GLU A 147 -0.41 -1.59 -4.36
N PHE A 148 -1.14 -2.00 -5.37
CA PHE A 148 -1.47 -3.38 -5.63
C PHE A 148 -0.51 -3.94 -6.67
N SER A 149 0.04 -5.11 -6.39
CA SER A 149 0.94 -5.81 -7.29
C SER A 149 0.74 -7.32 -7.20
N SER A 150 1.23 -8.05 -8.18
CA SER A 150 1.31 -9.50 -8.16
C SER A 150 2.68 -9.95 -8.60
N TYR A 151 3.20 -10.99 -7.96
CA TYR A 151 4.47 -11.61 -8.31
C TYR A 151 4.34 -13.13 -8.32
N THR A 152 5.21 -13.78 -9.06
CA THR A 152 5.28 -15.25 -9.07
C THR A 152 6.36 -15.67 -8.09
N ASP A 153 6.00 -16.47 -7.11
CA ASP A 153 6.95 -17.02 -6.13
C ASP A 153 7.85 -18.11 -6.74
N ARG A 154 8.83 -18.61 -5.97
CA ARG A 154 9.75 -19.68 -6.40
C ARG A 154 9.06 -20.98 -6.78
N ASN A 155 7.84 -21.20 -6.29
CA ASN A 155 7.02 -22.38 -6.59
C ASN A 155 6.12 -22.19 -7.83
N GLY A 156 6.26 -21.06 -8.53
CA GLY A 156 5.44 -20.72 -9.70
C GLY A 156 4.02 -20.25 -9.34
N GLN A 157 3.72 -19.98 -8.07
CA GLN A 157 2.43 -19.48 -7.63
C GLN A 157 2.37 -17.96 -7.71
N THR A 158 1.31 -17.42 -8.29
CA THR A 158 1.07 -15.97 -8.29
C THR A 158 0.55 -15.53 -6.93
N LYS A 159 1.31 -14.69 -6.24
CA LYS A 159 0.93 -14.06 -4.97
C LYS A 159 0.58 -12.60 -5.19
N LYS A 160 -0.45 -12.15 -4.48
CA LYS A 160 -0.87 -10.75 -4.48
C LYS A 160 -0.20 -10.02 -3.31
N LYS A 161 0.25 -8.81 -3.56
CA LYS A 161 0.86 -7.93 -2.56
C LYS A 161 0.15 -6.59 -2.55
N VAL A 162 -0.08 -6.06 -1.36
CA VAL A 162 -0.59 -4.70 -1.17
C VAL A 162 0.39 -3.96 -0.28
N GLU A 163 0.97 -2.90 -0.81
CA GLU A 163 1.89 -2.04 -0.08
C GLU A 163 1.21 -0.71 0.27
N LEU A 164 1.44 -0.24 1.49
CA LEU A 164 1.07 1.10 1.92
C LEU A 164 2.28 2.00 1.70
N VAL A 165 2.21 2.82 0.67
CA VAL A 165 3.32 3.71 0.27
C VAL A 165 3.03 5.13 0.73
N PRO A 166 3.71 5.64 1.76
CA PRO A 166 3.51 6.99 2.27
C PRO A 166 3.86 8.07 1.24
N ASN A 167 3.03 9.11 1.15
CA ASN A 167 3.34 10.37 0.46
C ASN A 167 3.31 11.57 1.41
N GLN A 168 2.87 11.35 2.66
CA GLN A 168 2.93 12.30 3.75
C GLN A 168 3.15 11.55 5.07
N ILE A 169 4.13 12.01 5.86
CA ILE A 169 4.38 11.54 7.23
C ILE A 169 4.50 12.77 8.12
N SER A 170 3.58 12.92 9.06
CA SER A 170 3.53 14.08 9.96
C SER A 170 3.42 13.62 11.40
N TYR A 171 4.20 14.21 12.30
CA TYR A 171 4.02 14.00 13.73
C TYR A 171 2.68 14.55 14.18
N THR A 172 1.96 13.81 15.04
CA THR A 172 0.71 14.29 15.63
C THR A 172 1.01 15.34 16.70
N THR A 173 0.12 16.32 16.85
CA THR A 173 0.23 17.34 17.91
C THR A 173 -0.11 16.76 19.27
N THR A 174 -1.02 15.78 19.30
CA THR A 174 -1.46 15.07 20.51
C THR A 174 -0.95 13.65 20.45
N PRO A 175 -0.34 13.12 21.52
CA PRO A 175 0.05 11.72 21.59
C PRO A 175 -1.15 10.78 21.40
N VAL A 176 -0.94 9.69 20.68
CA VAL A 176 -1.95 8.65 20.51
C VAL A 176 -2.06 7.84 21.80
N ASN A 177 -3.26 7.77 22.35
CA ASN A 177 -3.54 6.98 23.56
C ASN A 177 -4.62 5.95 23.25
N PHE A 178 -4.22 4.70 23.03
CA PHE A 178 -5.13 3.59 22.72
C PHE A 178 -6.09 3.25 23.86
N ALA A 179 -5.74 3.57 25.09
CA ALA A 179 -6.58 3.32 26.28
C ALA A 179 -7.59 4.44 26.58
N ALA A 180 -7.60 5.53 25.79
CA ALA A 180 -8.54 6.61 26.00
C ALA A 180 -9.96 6.20 25.61
N ASN A 181 -10.95 6.59 26.41
CA ASN A 181 -12.35 6.23 26.18
C ASN A 181 -12.92 6.81 24.86
N ASP A 182 -12.34 7.88 24.37
CA ASP A 182 -12.70 8.57 23.14
C ASP A 182 -11.78 8.22 21.96
N PHE A 183 -10.88 7.22 22.15
CA PHE A 183 -10.01 6.77 21.09
C PHE A 183 -10.81 6.15 19.94
N VAL A 184 -10.56 6.64 18.74
CA VAL A 184 -11.11 6.09 17.50
C VAL A 184 -9.95 5.61 16.63
N GLU A 185 -9.94 4.32 16.33
CA GLU A 185 -8.97 3.72 15.41
C GLU A 185 -9.09 4.37 14.03
N MET A 186 -7.98 4.92 13.52
CA MET A 186 -7.92 5.54 12.20
C MET A 186 -6.90 4.79 11.33
N ALA A 187 -7.40 3.85 10.56
CA ALA A 187 -6.67 3.16 9.50
C ALA A 187 -7.63 2.95 8.34
N GLU A 188 -7.78 3.96 7.50
CA GLU A 188 -8.82 4.04 6.48
C GLU A 188 -8.23 4.06 5.08
N PHE A 189 -9.03 3.62 4.12
CA PHE A 189 -8.70 3.73 2.71
C PHE A 189 -9.86 4.29 1.88
N GLU A 190 -9.49 4.88 0.77
CA GLU A 190 -10.38 5.31 -0.30
C GLU A 190 -9.85 4.71 -1.61
N ASN A 191 -10.70 3.97 -2.32
CA ASN A 191 -10.29 3.27 -3.53
C ASN A 191 -11.33 3.39 -4.63
N THR A 192 -10.91 3.74 -5.84
CA THR A 192 -11.74 3.59 -7.03
C THR A 192 -11.63 2.15 -7.51
N ILE A 193 -12.71 1.39 -7.42
CA ILE A 193 -12.79 -0.02 -7.79
C ILE A 193 -13.47 -0.14 -9.14
N VAL A 194 -12.80 -0.76 -10.11
CA VAL A 194 -13.45 -1.21 -11.35
C VAL A 194 -14.05 -2.57 -11.08
N PHE A 195 -15.37 -2.63 -11.01
CA PHE A 195 -16.12 -3.79 -10.55
C PHE A 195 -15.98 -5.01 -11.45
N SER A 196 -15.85 -6.19 -10.86
CA SER A 196 -15.88 -7.48 -11.52
C SER A 196 -17.04 -8.34 -11.00
N SER A 197 -17.06 -8.66 -9.71
CA SER A 197 -18.12 -9.45 -9.08
C SER A 197 -18.32 -9.08 -7.61
N ILE A 198 -19.42 -9.56 -7.04
CA ILE A 198 -19.67 -9.56 -5.60
C ILE A 198 -20.36 -10.86 -5.20
N ASP A 199 -19.73 -11.60 -4.31
CA ASP A 199 -20.14 -12.92 -3.90
C ASP A 199 -20.25 -13.00 -2.38
N LYS A 200 -21.04 -13.96 -1.87
CA LYS A 200 -21.04 -14.26 -0.43
C LYS A 200 -19.72 -14.94 -0.07
N GLU A 201 -19.16 -14.56 1.07
CA GLU A 201 -18.02 -15.24 1.62
C GLU A 201 -18.46 -16.53 2.30
N GLU A 202 -17.71 -17.60 2.07
CA GLU A 202 -17.91 -18.90 2.69
C GLU A 202 -16.65 -19.27 3.49
N ASP A 203 -16.82 -19.92 4.62
CA ASP A 203 -15.73 -20.47 5.42
C ASP A 203 -15.16 -21.75 4.76
N GLU A 204 -14.13 -22.32 5.37
CA GLU A 204 -13.46 -23.53 4.88
C GLU A 204 -14.41 -24.77 4.77
N ASN A 205 -15.55 -24.72 5.44
CA ASN A 205 -16.57 -25.76 5.42
C ASN A 205 -17.70 -25.46 4.42
N GLY A 206 -17.59 -24.37 3.65
CA GLY A 206 -18.62 -23.94 2.69
C GLY A 206 -19.84 -23.28 3.33
N LYS A 207 -19.73 -22.86 4.61
CA LYS A 207 -20.80 -22.16 5.31
C LYS A 207 -20.65 -20.64 5.12
N ALA A 208 -21.75 -19.96 4.78
CA ALA A 208 -21.75 -18.52 4.63
C ALA A 208 -21.38 -17.80 5.95
N THR A 209 -20.39 -16.90 5.88
CA THR A 209 -19.93 -16.11 7.03
C THR A 209 -20.81 -14.90 7.34
N GLY A 210 -21.78 -14.57 6.46
CA GLY A 210 -22.56 -13.32 6.51
C GLY A 210 -21.88 -12.15 5.79
N ARG A 211 -20.61 -12.29 5.45
CA ARG A 211 -19.79 -11.29 4.75
C ARG A 211 -19.89 -11.45 3.22
N PHE A 212 -19.38 -10.45 2.50
CA PHE A 212 -19.31 -10.48 1.04
C PHE A 212 -17.90 -10.15 0.58
N VAL A 213 -17.47 -10.78 -0.51
CA VAL A 213 -16.22 -10.46 -1.21
C VAL A 213 -16.58 -9.63 -2.43
N LEU A 214 -16.12 -8.39 -2.43
CA LEU A 214 -16.20 -7.47 -3.57
C LEU A 214 -14.92 -7.58 -4.38
N SER A 215 -15.03 -8.14 -5.56
CA SER A 215 -13.91 -8.33 -6.49
C SER A 215 -13.92 -7.27 -7.59
N GLY A 216 -12.74 -6.77 -7.94
CA GLY A 216 -12.59 -5.77 -8.97
C GLY A 216 -11.15 -5.60 -9.43
N TYR A 217 -10.90 -4.51 -10.12
CA TYR A 217 -9.57 -4.18 -10.62
C TYR A 217 -9.13 -2.81 -10.11
N SER A 218 -7.85 -2.73 -9.77
CA SER A 218 -7.11 -1.49 -9.60
C SER A 218 -6.23 -1.27 -10.83
N VAL A 219 -6.32 -0.09 -11.42
CA VAL A 219 -5.60 0.27 -12.65
C VAL A 219 -4.47 1.22 -12.30
N GLY A 220 -3.23 0.76 -12.45
CA GLY A 220 -2.02 1.55 -12.31
C GLY A 220 -1.54 2.15 -13.64
N TYR A 221 -0.32 2.70 -13.67
CA TYR A 221 0.26 3.27 -14.87
C TYR A 221 0.51 2.24 -15.98
N ASN A 222 1.09 1.09 -15.61
CA ASN A 222 1.39 -0.04 -16.49
C ASN A 222 0.91 -1.37 -15.91
N SER A 223 -0.01 -1.34 -14.96
CA SER A 223 -0.55 -2.51 -14.28
C SER A 223 -2.07 -2.48 -14.23
N VAL A 224 -2.66 -3.63 -14.22
CA VAL A 224 -4.07 -3.86 -13.88
C VAL A 224 -4.09 -5.05 -12.95
N GLU A 225 -4.40 -4.80 -11.68
CA GLU A 225 -4.35 -5.82 -10.63
C GLU A 225 -5.75 -6.18 -10.18
N HIS A 226 -6.02 -7.47 -10.06
CA HIS A 226 -7.26 -7.96 -9.50
C HIS A 226 -7.21 -7.85 -7.98
N VAL A 227 -8.15 -7.12 -7.40
CA VAL A 227 -8.23 -6.78 -5.98
C VAL A 227 -9.52 -7.32 -5.36
N ASN A 228 -9.44 -7.71 -4.10
CA ASN A 228 -10.58 -8.15 -3.32
C ASN A 228 -10.72 -7.28 -2.08
N PHE A 229 -11.95 -6.88 -1.82
CA PHE A 229 -12.36 -6.18 -0.62
C PHE A 229 -13.43 -6.99 0.09
N VAL A 230 -13.54 -6.82 1.39
CA VAL A 230 -14.58 -7.46 2.18
C VAL A 230 -15.66 -6.45 2.54
N ILE A 231 -16.89 -6.87 2.62
CA ILE A 231 -18.00 -6.09 3.16
C ILE A 231 -18.59 -6.90 4.31
N ASP A 232 -18.49 -6.38 5.53
CA ASP A 232 -18.99 -7.04 6.73
C ASP A 232 -20.54 -7.11 6.72
N GLU A 233 -21.10 -8.02 7.51
CA GLU A 233 -22.54 -8.22 7.66
C GLU A 233 -23.30 -6.93 8.02
N ASP A 234 -22.71 -6.10 8.90
CA ASP A 234 -23.28 -4.80 9.29
C ASP A 234 -23.48 -3.86 8.10
N HIS A 235 -22.75 -4.06 7.01
CA HIS A 235 -22.78 -3.27 5.80
C HIS A 235 -23.45 -4.01 4.61
N ALA A 236 -24.22 -5.06 4.84
CA ALA A 236 -24.89 -5.87 3.81
C ALA A 236 -25.76 -5.04 2.84
N LYS A 237 -26.28 -3.87 3.28
CA LYS A 237 -26.99 -2.93 2.41
C LYS A 237 -26.09 -2.36 1.30
N VAL A 238 -24.80 -2.13 1.60
CA VAL A 238 -23.81 -1.68 0.60
C VAL A 238 -23.58 -2.77 -0.42
N ALA A 239 -23.38 -4.03 0.02
CA ALA A 239 -23.23 -5.18 -0.85
C ALA A 239 -24.45 -5.38 -1.77
N SER A 240 -25.67 -5.27 -1.21
CA SER A 240 -26.92 -5.37 -1.97
C SER A 240 -27.07 -4.26 -3.02
N ALA A 241 -26.66 -3.03 -2.69
CA ALA A 241 -26.71 -1.90 -3.61
C ALA A 241 -25.74 -2.09 -4.79
N ILE A 242 -24.50 -2.52 -4.49
CA ILE A 242 -23.47 -2.85 -5.49
C ILE A 242 -24.01 -3.95 -6.42
N LYS A 243 -24.46 -5.08 -5.86
CA LYS A 243 -24.98 -6.22 -6.63
C LYS A 243 -26.13 -5.84 -7.57
N LYS A 244 -26.99 -4.92 -7.13
CA LYS A 244 -28.15 -4.47 -7.92
C LYS A 244 -27.79 -3.49 -9.03
N LYS A 245 -26.80 -2.63 -8.81
CA LYS A 245 -26.55 -1.46 -9.69
C LYS A 245 -25.31 -1.62 -10.57
N MET A 246 -24.29 -2.37 -10.12
CA MET A 246 -23.04 -2.46 -10.85
C MET A 246 -23.03 -3.65 -11.80
N LYS A 247 -22.35 -3.46 -12.94
CA LYS A 247 -22.02 -4.48 -13.93
C LYS A 247 -20.50 -4.53 -14.10
N PRO A 248 -19.92 -5.67 -14.51
CA PRO A 248 -18.51 -5.75 -14.80
C PRO A 248 -18.02 -4.60 -15.70
N GLY A 249 -16.92 -3.96 -15.32
CA GLY A 249 -16.40 -2.77 -15.99
C GLY A 249 -16.92 -1.43 -15.47
N ASN A 250 -18.00 -1.40 -14.67
CA ASN A 250 -18.40 -0.15 -14.00
C ASN A 250 -17.41 0.19 -12.88
N SER A 251 -17.24 1.46 -12.54
CA SER A 251 -16.40 1.86 -11.42
C SER A 251 -17.15 2.69 -10.41
N ILE A 252 -16.68 2.63 -9.16
CA ILE A 252 -17.20 3.41 -8.03
C ILE A 252 -16.10 3.62 -6.99
N LYS A 253 -16.16 4.76 -6.30
CA LYS A 253 -15.28 5.02 -5.17
C LYS A 253 -15.84 4.37 -3.91
N ALA A 254 -15.02 3.57 -3.25
CA ALA A 254 -15.29 2.90 -2.00
C ALA A 254 -14.44 3.47 -0.87
N TYR A 255 -15.02 3.55 0.32
CA TYR A 255 -14.38 3.90 1.57
C TYR A 255 -14.40 2.70 2.49
N GLY A 256 -13.28 2.47 3.16
CA GLY A 256 -13.15 1.32 4.04
C GLY A 256 -12.09 1.51 5.10
N ARG A 257 -11.96 0.49 5.95
CA ARG A 257 -10.93 0.41 6.98
C ARG A 257 -9.94 -0.71 6.67
N ILE A 258 -8.69 -0.50 7.04
CA ILE A 258 -7.66 -1.54 7.00
C ILE A 258 -7.78 -2.32 8.31
N SER A 259 -8.29 -3.55 8.22
CA SER A 259 -8.44 -4.45 9.36
C SER A 259 -7.23 -5.36 9.45
N VAL A 260 -6.65 -5.47 10.63
CA VAL A 260 -5.55 -6.39 10.94
C VAL A 260 -6.05 -7.38 11.98
N GLN A 261 -6.02 -8.66 11.65
CA GLN A 261 -6.40 -9.74 12.55
C GLN A 261 -5.16 -10.59 12.83
N ASN A 262 -4.80 -10.68 14.10
CA ASN A 262 -3.81 -11.63 14.56
C ASN A 262 -4.59 -12.90 14.92
N ASN A 263 -4.61 -13.88 14.01
CA ASN A 263 -5.15 -15.18 14.34
C ASN A 263 -4.15 -15.90 15.26
N VAL A 264 -4.44 -15.91 16.52
CA VAL A 264 -3.83 -16.86 17.45
C VAL A 264 -4.76 -18.06 17.47
N GLU A 265 -4.57 -18.99 16.54
CA GLU A 265 -5.19 -20.31 16.68
C GLU A 265 -4.49 -21.01 17.84
N ALA A 266 -5.25 -21.26 18.91
CA ALA A 266 -4.83 -22.25 19.87
C ALA A 266 -4.80 -23.59 19.13
N ALA A 267 -3.64 -24.26 19.10
CA ALA A 267 -3.60 -25.63 18.64
C ALA A 267 -4.70 -26.42 19.38
N PRO A 268 -5.46 -27.28 18.67
CA PRO A 268 -6.44 -28.10 19.36
C PRO A 268 -5.72 -28.86 20.47
N ALA A 269 -6.22 -28.73 21.71
CA ALA A 269 -5.68 -29.47 22.85
C ALA A 269 -5.93 -30.95 22.56
N GLU A 270 -4.92 -31.64 22.05
CA GLU A 270 -4.93 -33.10 22.02
C GLU A 270 -4.66 -33.57 23.45
N ASP A 271 -5.56 -34.43 23.97
CA ASP A 271 -5.34 -35.11 25.24
C ASP A 271 -4.12 -36.03 25.04
N ASP A 272 -2.98 -35.62 25.55
CA ASP A 272 -1.72 -36.37 25.50
C ASP A 272 -1.69 -37.61 26.42
N GLY A 273 -2.81 -37.94 27.07
CA GLY A 273 -2.93 -39.01 28.03
C GLY A 273 -2.28 -38.72 29.39
N TRP A 274 -1.72 -37.55 29.60
CA TRP A 274 -1.13 -37.10 30.86
C TRP A 274 -2.02 -36.13 31.63
N GLY A 275 -3.23 -35.87 31.12
CA GLY A 275 -4.24 -35.04 31.79
C GLY A 275 -4.03 -33.54 31.65
N SER A 276 -3.14 -33.09 30.78
CA SER A 276 -3.01 -31.67 30.45
C SER A 276 -3.98 -31.30 29.33
N THR A 277 -4.87 -30.36 29.62
CA THR A 277 -5.76 -29.73 28.64
C THR A 277 -5.29 -28.32 28.25
N GLU A 278 -4.12 -27.92 28.71
CA GLU A 278 -3.55 -26.60 28.44
C GLU A 278 -2.43 -26.71 27.42
N THR A 279 -2.59 -26.03 26.28
CA THR A 279 -1.52 -25.86 25.29
C THR A 279 -0.39 -25.02 25.87
N SER A 280 0.84 -25.53 25.78
CA SER A 280 2.05 -24.79 26.12
C SER A 280 2.10 -23.47 25.32
N PRO A 281 2.59 -22.36 25.90
CA PRO A 281 2.85 -21.14 25.15
C PRO A 281 3.74 -21.32 23.91
N MET A 282 4.58 -22.37 23.91
CA MET A 282 5.47 -22.75 22.79
C MET A 282 4.73 -23.51 21.66
N GLU A 283 3.56 -24.08 21.94
CA GLU A 283 2.74 -24.82 20.97
C GLU A 283 1.67 -23.93 20.32
N ARG A 284 1.61 -22.65 20.69
CA ARG A 284 0.75 -21.69 20.02
C ARG A 284 1.31 -21.42 18.64
N VAL A 285 0.69 -22.02 17.63
CA VAL A 285 0.98 -21.69 16.25
C VAL A 285 0.50 -20.26 16.02
N THR A 286 1.43 -19.34 15.81
CA THR A 286 1.11 -17.98 15.37
C THR A 286 0.67 -18.08 13.93
N ALA A 287 -0.64 -18.06 13.68
CA ALA A 287 -1.14 -17.94 12.33
C ALA A 287 -0.71 -16.59 11.74
N PRO A 288 -0.42 -16.53 10.43
CA PRO A 288 0.01 -15.29 9.79
C PRO A 288 -1.03 -14.19 10.00
N THR A 289 -0.55 -12.98 10.28
CA THR A 289 -1.41 -11.80 10.40
C THR A 289 -2.19 -11.59 9.11
N ILE A 290 -3.51 -11.64 9.18
CA ILE A 290 -4.38 -11.39 8.04
C ILE A 290 -4.70 -9.90 7.99
N ARG A 291 -4.42 -9.28 6.84
CA ARG A 291 -4.82 -7.91 6.56
C ARG A 291 -5.98 -7.92 5.57
N GLU A 292 -7.08 -7.32 5.98
CA GLU A 292 -8.27 -7.18 5.16
C GLU A 292 -8.59 -5.71 4.88
N TYR A 293 -9.17 -5.46 3.73
CA TYR A 293 -9.67 -4.15 3.31
C TYR A 293 -11.19 -4.18 3.36
N VAL A 294 -11.76 -3.66 4.45
CA VAL A 294 -13.20 -3.76 4.74
C VAL A 294 -13.93 -2.51 4.29
N VAL A 295 -14.77 -2.64 3.28
CA VAL A 295 -15.59 -1.55 2.72
C VAL A 295 -16.84 -1.36 3.57
N TYR A 296 -17.06 -0.13 4.06
CA TYR A 296 -18.24 0.24 4.80
C TYR A 296 -19.16 1.24 4.06
N LYS A 297 -18.65 1.88 2.99
CA LYS A 297 -19.39 2.88 2.23
C LYS A 297 -18.93 2.94 0.78
N VAL A 298 -19.84 3.25 -0.14
CA VAL A 298 -19.53 3.65 -1.52
C VAL A 298 -20.12 5.02 -1.83
N ASP A 299 -19.45 5.78 -2.70
CA ASP A 299 -19.92 7.09 -3.14
C ASP A 299 -20.68 6.97 -4.47
N GLY A 300 -22.00 6.97 -4.38
CA GLY A 300 -22.86 6.86 -5.55
C GLY A 300 -22.71 8.01 -6.56
N SER A 301 -22.15 9.17 -6.17
CA SER A 301 -21.90 10.29 -7.10
C SER A 301 -20.71 10.03 -8.04
N THR A 302 -19.86 9.07 -7.68
CA THR A 302 -18.69 8.65 -8.47
C THR A 302 -18.96 7.43 -9.35
N PHE A 303 -20.21 6.94 -9.36
CA PHE A 303 -20.58 5.81 -10.19
C PHE A 303 -20.38 6.14 -11.68
N ASP A 304 -19.56 5.33 -12.35
CA ASP A 304 -19.16 5.54 -13.73
C ASP A 304 -19.31 4.23 -14.53
N THR A 305 -19.97 4.34 -15.66
CA THR A 305 -20.25 3.23 -16.58
C THR A 305 -19.50 3.32 -17.91
N GLU A 306 -18.71 4.41 -18.12
CA GLU A 306 -18.15 4.76 -19.42
C GLU A 306 -16.62 4.68 -19.45
N THR A 307 -15.94 5.07 -18.36
CA THR A 307 -14.47 5.17 -18.30
C THR A 307 -13.79 3.82 -18.51
N TYR A 308 -14.42 2.75 -18.02
CA TYR A 308 -13.90 1.38 -18.12
C TYR A 308 -14.95 0.47 -18.77
N SER A 309 -14.47 -0.63 -19.33
CA SER A 309 -15.32 -1.72 -19.80
C SER A 309 -14.62 -3.05 -19.57
N GLU A 310 -15.36 -4.12 -19.41
CA GLU A 310 -14.82 -5.47 -19.28
C GLU A 310 -13.86 -5.82 -20.41
N LYS A 311 -14.22 -5.44 -21.65
CA LYS A 311 -13.38 -5.65 -22.84
C LYS A 311 -12.07 -4.88 -22.76
N ALA A 312 -12.11 -3.60 -22.34
CA ALA A 312 -10.91 -2.76 -22.24
C ALA A 312 -9.96 -3.27 -21.13
N ILE A 313 -10.50 -3.76 -20.01
CA ILE A 313 -9.72 -4.43 -18.94
C ILE A 313 -9.07 -5.71 -19.48
N ALA A 314 -9.81 -6.57 -20.18
CA ALA A 314 -9.27 -7.80 -20.75
C ALA A 314 -8.16 -7.52 -21.79
N GLU A 315 -8.32 -6.50 -22.64
CA GLU A 315 -7.29 -6.08 -23.59
C GLU A 315 -6.04 -5.54 -22.88
N ALA A 316 -6.19 -4.75 -21.82
CA ALA A 316 -5.07 -4.25 -21.04
C ALA A 316 -4.31 -5.39 -20.36
N LEU A 317 -5.00 -6.33 -19.73
CA LEU A 317 -4.39 -7.52 -19.11
C LEU A 317 -3.60 -8.35 -20.14
N LYS A 318 -4.14 -8.52 -21.36
CA LYS A 318 -3.45 -9.22 -22.44
C LYS A 318 -2.16 -8.51 -22.87
N LYS A 319 -2.20 -7.17 -22.99
CA LYS A 319 -1.02 -6.37 -23.34
C LYS A 319 0.04 -6.44 -22.24
N ILE A 320 -0.36 -6.35 -20.97
CA ILE A 320 0.55 -6.45 -19.82
C ILE A 320 1.22 -7.83 -19.79
N LYS A 321 0.45 -8.90 -19.97
CA LYS A 321 0.98 -10.26 -20.03
C LYS A 321 1.99 -10.41 -21.17
N ALA A 322 1.67 -9.96 -22.37
CA ALA A 322 2.58 -9.99 -23.50
C ALA A 322 3.88 -9.19 -23.25
N ALA A 323 3.77 -8.02 -22.60
CA ALA A 323 4.94 -7.22 -22.24
C ALA A 323 5.84 -7.91 -21.19
N LYS A 324 5.24 -8.61 -20.21
CA LYS A 324 6.00 -9.40 -19.22
C LYS A 324 6.72 -10.59 -19.90
N GLU A 325 6.02 -11.36 -20.72
CA GLU A 325 6.59 -12.48 -21.48
C GLU A 325 7.72 -12.03 -22.43
N ALA A 326 7.55 -10.87 -23.09
CA ALA A 326 8.60 -10.29 -23.94
C ALA A 326 9.84 -9.88 -23.09
N ALA A 327 9.65 -9.31 -21.90
CA ALA A 327 10.75 -8.93 -21.02
C ALA A 327 11.52 -10.15 -20.50
N GLU A 328 10.83 -11.23 -20.14
CA GLU A 328 11.44 -12.50 -19.71
C GLU A 328 12.25 -13.16 -20.84
N ASN A 329 11.73 -13.15 -22.07
CA ASN A 329 12.42 -13.72 -23.24
C ASN A 329 13.64 -12.88 -23.70
N PHE A 330 13.72 -11.59 -23.34
CA PHE A 330 14.87 -10.71 -23.63
C PHE A 330 15.93 -10.73 -22.53
N GLY A 331 15.76 -11.47 -21.45
CA GLY A 331 16.68 -11.56 -20.30
C GLY A 331 18.07 -12.12 -20.59
N ASP A 332 18.32 -12.59 -21.80
CA ASP A 332 19.65 -13.10 -22.24
C ASP A 332 20.50 -12.06 -22.99
N LYS A 333 20.10 -10.77 -23.04
CA LYS A 333 20.97 -9.71 -23.61
C LYS A 333 21.06 -8.51 -22.66
N PRO A 334 22.30 -8.05 -22.33
CA PRO A 334 22.48 -6.90 -21.45
C PRO A 334 22.24 -5.63 -22.25
N ASN A 335 21.00 -5.14 -22.30
CA ASN A 335 20.71 -3.71 -22.54
C ASN A 335 19.24 -3.38 -22.43
N ALA A 336 18.92 -2.59 -21.49
CA ALA A 336 17.94 -1.49 -21.44
C ALA A 336 17.35 -1.39 -20.04
N ALA A 337 17.70 -0.32 -19.36
CA ALA A 337 17.20 0.03 -18.04
C ALA A 337 15.67 0.04 -17.99
N THR A 338 15.08 -0.95 -17.41
CA THR A 338 13.71 -0.93 -16.94
C THR A 338 13.72 -0.73 -15.44
N ALA A 339 13.59 0.52 -15.00
CA ALA A 339 13.37 0.86 -13.61
C ALA A 339 11.92 0.51 -13.25
N ASP A 340 11.64 -0.75 -13.04
CA ASP A 340 10.47 -1.29 -12.36
C ASP A 340 10.75 -2.75 -11.96
N ASP A 341 11.87 -2.92 -11.29
CA ASP A 341 12.23 -4.18 -10.66
C ASP A 341 11.86 -4.09 -9.18
N SER A 342 10.59 -3.73 -8.92
CA SER A 342 10.04 -3.75 -7.56
C SER A 342 9.69 -5.17 -7.10
N SER A 343 9.88 -6.20 -7.94
CA SER A 343 9.51 -7.57 -7.63
C SER A 343 10.70 -8.49 -7.33
N ASP A 344 11.94 -8.07 -7.60
CA ASP A 344 13.12 -8.86 -7.28
C ASP A 344 13.82 -8.35 -5.99
N TRP A 345 13.05 -8.25 -4.93
CA TRP A 345 13.60 -8.36 -3.59
C TRP A 345 13.99 -9.83 -3.45
N GLY A 346 15.27 -10.12 -3.67
CA GLY A 346 15.78 -11.46 -3.41
C GLY A 346 15.22 -11.91 -2.06
N ASP A 347 14.57 -13.06 -2.07
CA ASP A 347 14.21 -13.75 -0.85
C ASP A 347 15.45 -13.75 0.03
N VAL A 348 15.46 -12.83 1.00
CA VAL A 348 16.35 -12.99 2.14
C VAL A 348 15.69 -14.15 2.85
N ASP A 349 16.33 -15.30 2.82
CA ASP A 349 15.95 -16.45 3.60
C ASP A 349 15.64 -15.95 5.01
N ASP A 350 14.35 -15.92 5.39
CA ASP A 350 13.93 -15.85 6.78
C ASP A 350 14.30 -17.20 7.41
N GLU A 351 15.62 -17.47 7.52
CA GLU A 351 16.13 -18.58 8.34
C GLU A 351 16.04 -18.27 9.84
N ASP A 352 15.57 -17.12 10.22
CA ASP A 352 15.21 -16.83 11.62
C ASP A 352 13.71 -17.05 11.85
N GLY A 353 13.30 -18.33 11.66
CA GLY A 353 12.00 -18.87 12.08
C GLY A 353 11.83 -18.89 13.61
N ASN A 354 12.18 -17.80 14.27
CA ASN A 354 11.97 -17.66 15.70
C ASN A 354 11.86 -16.18 16.08
N ASP A 355 10.81 -15.51 15.61
CA ASP A 355 10.43 -14.21 16.16
C ASP A 355 9.02 -14.35 16.77
N PRO A 356 8.89 -14.44 18.11
CA PRO A 356 7.62 -14.63 18.81
C PRO A 356 6.93 -13.27 19.06
N TRP A 357 6.75 -12.43 18.04
CA TRP A 357 5.94 -11.20 18.19
C TRP A 357 5.29 -10.77 16.88
#